data_7e71e9f5a88f6c531440dde8eeb8e590
#
_entry.id   7e71e9f5a88f6c531440dde8eeb8e590
#
_cell.length_a   1.000
_cell.length_b   1.000
_cell.length_c   1.000
_cell.angle_alpha   90.00
_cell.angle_beta   90.00
_cell.angle_gamma   90.00
#
_symmetry.space_group_name_H-M   'P 1'
#
loop_
_entity.id
_entity.type
_entity.pdbx_description
1 polymer ?
#
loop_
_entity_poly.entity_id
_entity_poly.type
_entity_poly.pdbx_seq_one_letter_code
_entity_poly.pdbx_strand_id
1 'polypeptide(L)' 'MLNIITIMGRIVRDPETRFLQSSTNSVTRFTVAVERDYKAADEEKPKTDFINCVAWNKTGEFVEKFFRKGSMIAVTGSL' A
#
# COMPACT_ATOMS: atom_id res chain seq x y z
N MET A 1 -7.77 10.85 -19.60
CA MET A 1 -7.19 11.48 -18.41
C MET A 1 -6.12 10.60 -17.82
N LEU A 2 -5.13 11.19 -17.20
CA LEU A 2 -4.04 10.46 -16.57
C LEU A 2 -4.30 10.33 -15.07
N ASN A 3 -4.21 9.09 -14.56
CA ASN A 3 -4.41 8.81 -13.15
C ASN A 3 -3.47 7.68 -12.74
N ILE A 4 -2.21 8.05 -12.49
CA ILE A 4 -1.16 7.08 -12.15
C ILE A 4 -0.44 7.58 -10.91
N ILE A 5 -0.31 6.68 -9.93
CA ILE A 5 0.42 6.94 -8.71
C ILE A 5 1.43 5.82 -8.52
N THR A 6 2.67 6.20 -8.23
CA THR A 6 3.71 5.25 -7.87
C THR A 6 4.29 5.67 -6.53
N ILE A 7 4.28 4.75 -5.58
CA ILE A 7 4.82 4.99 -4.24
C ILE A 7 5.70 3.83 -3.82
N MET A 8 6.61 4.09 -2.90
CA MET A 8 7.43 3.07 -2.28
C MET A 8 7.53 3.37 -0.80
N GLY A 9 7.37 2.35 0.03
CA GLY A 9 7.44 2.51 1.47
C GLY A 9 7.33 1.17 2.18
N ARG A 10 7.06 1.22 3.47
CA ARG A 10 6.93 0.01 4.28
C ARG A 10 5.49 -0.26 4.65
N ILE A 11 5.11 -1.52 4.61
CA ILE A 11 3.79 -1.95 5.03
C ILE A 11 3.71 -1.86 6.55
N VAL A 12 2.65 -1.23 7.07
CA VAL A 12 2.51 -0.96 8.51
C VAL A 12 1.88 -2.10 9.29
N ARG A 13 1.21 -3.02 8.62
CA ARG A 13 0.63 -4.23 9.21
C ARG A 13 0.39 -5.25 8.11
N ASP A 14 0.19 -6.51 8.50
CA ASP A 14 -0.01 -7.58 7.54
C ASP A 14 -1.21 -7.28 6.63
N PRO A 15 -1.06 -7.49 5.30
CA PRO A 15 -2.19 -7.31 4.38
C PRO A 15 -3.36 -8.24 4.73
N GLU A 16 -4.58 -7.74 4.58
CA GLU A 16 -5.80 -8.50 4.85
C GLU A 16 -6.57 -8.73 3.56
N THR A 17 -6.91 -9.99 3.30
CA THR A 17 -7.69 -10.37 2.14
C THR A 17 -9.08 -10.81 2.56
N ARG A 18 -10.08 -10.33 1.84
CA ARG A 18 -11.48 -10.73 2.01
C ARG A 18 -12.04 -11.15 0.67
N PHE A 19 -12.80 -12.24 0.69
CA PHE A 19 -13.55 -12.67 -0.48
C PHE A 19 -14.92 -12.00 -0.47
N LEU A 20 -15.34 -11.54 -1.65
CA LEU A 20 -16.65 -10.90 -1.78
C LEU A 20 -17.73 -11.98 -1.72
N GLN A 21 -18.82 -11.63 -1.05
CA GLN A 21 -19.94 -12.56 -0.87
C GLN A 21 -20.52 -12.94 -2.23
N SER A 22 -20.77 -14.23 -2.42
CA SER A 22 -21.34 -14.80 -3.65
C SER A 22 -20.44 -14.60 -4.89
N SER A 23 -19.15 -14.43 -4.68
CA SER A 23 -18.21 -14.17 -5.77
C SER A 23 -16.89 -14.86 -5.49
N THR A 24 -16.13 -15.16 -6.56
CA THR A 24 -14.75 -15.63 -6.45
C THR A 24 -13.76 -14.47 -6.35
N ASN A 25 -14.25 -13.23 -6.45
CA ASN A 25 -13.41 -12.04 -6.36
C ASN A 25 -12.95 -11.81 -4.93
N SER A 26 -11.73 -11.34 -4.79
CA SER A 26 -11.16 -10.99 -3.51
C SER A 26 -10.58 -9.59 -3.53
N VAL A 27 -10.49 -8.98 -2.36
CA VAL A 27 -9.89 -7.67 -2.19
C VAL A 27 -8.90 -7.74 -1.03
N THR A 28 -7.69 -7.24 -1.27
CA THR A 28 -6.64 -7.18 -0.26
C THR A 28 -6.38 -5.74 0.10
N ARG A 29 -6.44 -5.43 1.38
CA ARG A 29 -6.18 -4.08 1.90
C ARG A 29 -4.87 -4.06 2.65
N PHE A 30 -4.10 -3.02 2.41
CA PHE A 30 -2.86 -2.80 3.12
C PHE A 30 -2.56 -1.30 3.15
N THR A 31 -1.70 -0.90 4.09
CA THR A 31 -1.32 0.51 4.25
C THR A 31 0.18 0.62 4.12
N VAL A 32 0.63 1.57 3.32
CA VAL A 32 2.05 1.82 3.07
C VAL A 32 2.44 3.14 3.73
N ALA A 33 3.48 3.10 4.56
CA ALA A 33 4.07 4.28 5.16
C ALA A 33 5.14 4.81 4.21
N VAL A 34 4.90 6.01 3.66
CA VAL A 34 5.78 6.65 2.69
C VAL A 34 6.38 7.89 3.32
N GLU A 35 7.70 7.93 3.41
CA GLU A 35 8.39 9.10 3.91
C GLU A 35 8.54 10.13 2.79
N ARG A 36 8.32 11.40 3.12
CA ARG A 36 8.52 12.47 2.15
C ARG A 36 10.01 12.67 1.91
N ASP A 37 10.38 13.04 0.68
CA ASP A 37 11.77 13.23 0.29
C ASP A 37 12.43 14.41 0.96
N TYR A 38 11.64 15.35 1.49
CA TYR A 38 12.17 16.53 2.17
C TYR A 38 11.42 16.77 3.47
N LYS A 39 12.04 17.55 4.35
CA LYS A 39 11.41 17.99 5.59
C LYS A 39 11.47 19.52 5.67
N ALA A 40 10.54 20.11 6.40
CA ALA A 40 10.55 21.54 6.63
C ALA A 40 11.81 21.94 7.41
N ALA A 41 12.25 23.17 7.26
CA ALA A 41 13.51 23.66 7.83
C ALA A 41 13.57 23.48 9.36
N ASP A 42 12.43 23.52 10.03
CA ASP A 42 12.33 23.40 11.49
C ASP A 42 11.99 22.00 11.98
N GLU A 43 11.94 21.02 11.10
CA GLU A 43 11.63 19.64 11.44
C GLU A 43 12.89 18.78 11.47
N GLU A 44 12.99 17.93 12.50
CA GLU A 44 14.13 17.02 12.63
C GLU A 44 13.95 15.75 11.82
N LYS A 45 12.70 15.35 11.55
CA LYS A 45 12.39 14.11 10.84
C LYS A 45 11.48 14.37 9.65
N PRO A 46 11.64 13.60 8.56
CA PRO A 46 10.70 13.69 7.45
C PRO A 46 9.29 13.33 7.91
N LYS A 47 8.30 13.92 7.28
CA LYS A 47 6.92 13.52 7.50
C LYS A 47 6.64 12.20 6.80
N THR A 48 5.77 11.41 7.39
CA THR A 48 5.35 10.13 6.83
C THR A 48 3.88 10.22 6.47
N ASP A 49 3.57 9.81 5.25
CA ASP A 49 2.19 9.68 4.79
C ASP A 49 1.78 8.22 4.83
N PHE A 50 0.60 7.95 5.34
CA PHE A 50 0.06 6.59 5.40
C PHE A 50 -0.97 6.45 4.29
N ILE A 51 -0.63 5.65 3.29
CA ILE A 51 -1.45 5.50 2.09
C ILE A 51 -2.18 4.17 2.14
N ASN A 52 -3.51 4.22 2.16
CA ASN A 52 -4.33 3.02 2.14
C ASN A 52 -4.43 2.50 0.72
N CYS A 53 -4.10 1.24 0.53
CA CYS A 53 -4.08 0.60 -0.78
C CYS A 53 -5.05 -0.56 -0.83
N VAL A 54 -5.59 -0.79 -2.03
CA VAL A 54 -6.48 -1.90 -2.31
C VAL A 54 -5.98 -2.61 -3.56
N ALA A 55 -5.80 -3.91 -3.46
CA ALA A 55 -5.40 -4.74 -4.59
C ALA A 55 -6.45 -5.84 -4.80
N TRP A 56 -6.79 -6.08 -6.06
CA TRP A 56 -7.87 -6.99 -6.41
C TRP A 56 -7.35 -8.34 -6.88
N ASN A 57 -8.05 -9.39 -6.52
CA ASN A 57 -7.85 -10.75 -7.03
C ASN A 57 -6.40 -11.21 -6.95
N LYS A 58 -5.82 -11.66 -8.04
CA LYS A 58 -4.47 -12.23 -8.04
C LYS A 58 -3.39 -11.25 -7.58
N THR A 59 -3.53 -9.97 -7.88
CA THR A 59 -2.60 -8.96 -7.41
C THR A 59 -2.65 -8.88 -5.88
N GLY A 60 -3.84 -8.88 -5.30
CA GLY A 60 -4.01 -8.87 -3.86
C GLY A 60 -3.48 -10.15 -3.21
N GLU A 61 -3.73 -11.30 -3.81
CA GLU A 61 -3.23 -12.57 -3.32
C GLU A 61 -1.70 -12.59 -3.31
N PHE A 62 -1.08 -12.01 -4.33
CA PHE A 62 0.37 -11.88 -4.40
C PHE A 62 0.88 -11.02 -3.25
N VAL A 63 0.23 -9.89 -2.97
CA VAL A 63 0.63 -9.00 -1.88
C VAL A 63 0.54 -9.74 -0.54
N GLU A 64 -0.57 -10.41 -0.28
CA GLU A 64 -0.75 -11.14 0.98
C GLU A 64 0.28 -12.26 1.13
N LYS A 65 0.62 -12.94 0.05
CA LYS A 65 1.53 -14.07 0.09
C LYS A 65 2.98 -13.64 0.36
N PHE A 66 3.41 -12.54 -0.24
CA PHE A 66 4.83 -12.18 -0.25
C PHE A 66 5.19 -10.98 0.64
N PHE A 67 4.22 -10.24 1.14
CA PHE A 67 4.48 -9.05 1.94
C PHE A 67 3.87 -9.18 3.33
N ARG A 68 4.57 -8.63 4.32
CA ARG A 68 4.14 -8.65 5.72
C ARG A 68 4.45 -7.29 6.33
N LYS A 69 3.97 -7.07 7.55
CA LYS A 69 4.31 -5.88 8.31
C LYS A 69 5.82 -5.63 8.27
N GLY A 70 6.21 -4.42 7.89
CA GLY A 70 7.61 -4.03 7.79
C GLY A 70 8.25 -4.28 6.44
N SER A 71 7.60 -5.01 5.54
CA SER A 71 8.14 -5.24 4.19
C SER A 71 8.21 -3.95 3.41
N MET A 72 9.28 -3.79 2.62
CA MET A 72 9.38 -2.70 1.67
C MET A 72 8.61 -3.08 0.41
N ILE A 73 7.78 -2.18 -0.08
CA ILE A 73 6.95 -2.43 -1.25
C ILE A 73 6.93 -1.20 -2.16
N ALA A 74 6.95 -1.45 -3.47
CA ALA A 74 6.71 -0.43 -4.47
C ALA A 74 5.38 -0.73 -5.14
N VAL A 75 4.51 0.26 -5.22
CA VAL A 75 3.15 0.09 -5.72
C VAL A 75 2.88 1.11 -6.82
N THR A 76 2.32 0.64 -7.92
CA THR A 76 1.83 1.52 -8.98
C THR A 76 0.34 1.25 -9.14
N GLY A 77 -0.44 2.30 -9.18
CA GLY A 77 -1.89 2.20 -9.32
C GLY A 77 -2.52 3.53 -9.66
N SER A 78 -3.78 3.66 -9.28
CA SER A 78 -4.55 4.88 -9.51
C SER A 78 -5.38 5.23 -8.28
N LEU A 79 -5.84 6.45 -8.25
CA LEU A 79 -6.80 6.86 -7.23
C LEU A 79 -8.17 6.25 -7.52
#